data_2d673ae784d8c0466927b56482382f4d
#
_entry.id   2d673ae784d8c0466927b56482382f4d
#
_cell.length_a   1.000
_cell.length_b   1.000
_cell.length_c   1.000
_cell.angle_alpha   90.00
_cell.angle_beta   90.00
_cell.angle_gamma   90.00
#
_symmetry.space_group_name_H-M   'P 1'
#
loop_
_entity.id
_entity.type
_entity.pdbx_description
1 polymer ?
#
loop_
_entity_poly.entity_id
_entity_poly.type
_entity_poly.pdbx_seq_one_letter_code
_entity_poly.pdbx_strand_id
1 'polypeptide(L)'
;MGALRLYSVDQAEGWRNLGDSPNLLLQKTPADSFTATAKVRFVPNPQLKEKGESCGLVLMGQDYAALKMTDTKDGIMLQYVECGNALKGSEESVLCEIPLTSEPLPTPYSNKYMSTSVPPVAPVSYEAAEAYLRLRVMPRERKGDVPELTATFWYSPDGKKWTQLAPSGRSGHAFTARPGKWIGAKFGFFCNRLASKNDSGWMEIDWIKVTD
;
A
#
# COMPACT_ATOMS: atom_id res chain seq x y z
N MET A 1 19.95 6.77 9.01
CA MET A 1 19.39 5.47 8.54
C MET A 1 18.78 5.75 7.18
N GLY A 2 18.94 4.86 6.20
CA GLY A 2 18.30 5.02 4.88
C GLY A 2 16.93 4.36 4.89
N ALA A 3 15.96 4.95 4.16
CA ALA A 3 14.66 4.34 3.91
C ALA A 3 14.74 3.45 2.65
N LEU A 4 13.92 2.40 2.60
CA LEU A 4 13.70 1.65 1.38
C LEU A 4 12.69 2.40 0.52
N ARG A 5 13.03 2.66 -0.75
CA ARG A 5 12.15 3.33 -1.69
C ARG A 5 11.67 2.37 -2.76
N LEU A 6 10.35 2.30 -2.93
CA LEU A 6 9.65 1.59 -4.00
C LEU A 6 9.06 2.63 -4.95
N TYR A 7 9.53 2.64 -6.19
CA TYR A 7 8.94 3.50 -7.23
C TYR A 7 7.68 2.86 -7.78
N SER A 8 6.70 3.68 -8.14
CA SER A 8 5.49 3.18 -8.78
C SER A 8 5.80 2.69 -10.20
N VAL A 9 5.23 1.55 -10.54
CA VAL A 9 5.35 0.94 -11.87
C VAL A 9 3.99 0.75 -12.49
N ASP A 10 3.95 0.73 -13.82
CA ASP A 10 2.73 0.50 -14.58
C ASP A 10 2.16 -0.87 -14.28
N GLN A 11 0.86 -0.92 -14.09
CA GLN A 11 0.12 -2.17 -14.17
C GLN A 11 -0.12 -2.54 -15.63
N ALA A 12 -0.15 -3.84 -15.92
CA ALA A 12 -0.47 -4.31 -17.26
C ALA A 12 -1.83 -3.79 -17.72
N GLU A 13 -1.96 -3.48 -19.01
CA GLU A 13 -3.21 -3.01 -19.59
C GLU A 13 -4.35 -4.00 -19.32
N GLY A 14 -5.50 -3.47 -18.90
CA GLY A 14 -6.66 -4.28 -18.52
C GLY A 14 -6.58 -4.94 -17.16
N TRP A 15 -5.49 -4.72 -16.43
CA TRP A 15 -5.32 -5.28 -15.09
C TRP A 15 -6.10 -4.50 -14.02
N ARG A 16 -6.79 -5.20 -13.12
CA ARG A 16 -7.76 -4.61 -12.19
C ARG A 16 -7.46 -4.88 -10.71
N ASN A 17 -6.34 -5.52 -10.42
CA ASN A 17 -5.97 -5.87 -9.04
C ASN A 17 -4.44 -6.03 -8.89
N LEU A 18 -3.96 -6.33 -7.68
CA LEU A 18 -2.53 -6.48 -7.37
C LEU A 18 -1.93 -7.84 -7.78
N GLY A 19 -2.73 -8.81 -8.24
CA GLY A 19 -2.26 -10.18 -8.48
C GLY A 19 -1.16 -10.29 -9.55
N ASP A 20 -1.09 -9.36 -10.49
CA ASP A 20 -0.09 -9.30 -11.57
C ASP A 20 0.76 -8.03 -11.54
N SER A 21 0.75 -7.36 -10.40
CA SER A 21 1.57 -6.17 -10.23
C SER A 21 3.05 -6.53 -10.25
N PRO A 22 3.87 -5.89 -11.10
CA PRO A 22 5.29 -6.20 -11.18
C PRO A 22 6.10 -5.73 -9.98
N ASN A 23 5.56 -4.80 -9.17
CA ASN A 23 6.28 -4.18 -8.07
C ASN A 23 5.72 -4.58 -6.70
N LEU A 24 5.65 -5.89 -6.45
CA LEU A 24 5.29 -6.48 -5.18
C LEU A 24 6.55 -6.95 -4.44
N LEU A 25 6.84 -6.32 -3.31
CA LEU A 25 7.88 -6.76 -2.39
C LEU A 25 7.27 -7.61 -1.28
N LEU A 26 7.21 -8.91 -1.49
CA LEU A 26 6.52 -9.85 -0.61
C LEU A 26 7.50 -10.81 0.08
N GLN A 27 7.19 -11.14 1.34
CA GLN A 27 7.83 -12.22 2.08
C GLN A 27 6.79 -13.22 2.60
N LYS A 28 7.23 -14.45 2.85
CA LYS A 28 6.39 -15.46 3.49
C LYS A 28 6.01 -15.01 4.91
N THR A 29 4.85 -15.47 5.38
CA THR A 29 4.47 -15.27 6.79
C THR A 29 5.49 -15.93 7.71
N PRO A 30 6.01 -15.21 8.71
CA PRO A 30 7.06 -15.75 9.60
C PRO A 30 6.51 -16.78 10.58
N ALA A 31 5.22 -16.68 10.92
CA ALA A 31 4.52 -17.56 11.86
C ALA A 31 3.01 -17.56 11.54
N ASP A 32 2.25 -18.41 12.21
CA ASP A 32 0.79 -18.47 12.10
C ASP A 32 0.11 -17.29 12.81
N SER A 33 0.79 -16.68 13.77
CA SER A 33 0.40 -15.45 14.44
C SER A 33 1.54 -14.46 14.44
N PHE A 34 1.30 -13.24 13.97
CA PHE A 34 2.30 -12.16 14.01
C PHE A 34 1.65 -10.80 13.77
N THR A 35 2.38 -9.76 14.11
CA THR A 35 2.03 -8.38 13.80
C THR A 35 3.16 -7.74 13.00
N ALA A 36 2.86 -7.27 11.79
CA ALA A 36 3.77 -6.45 11.00
C ALA A 36 3.33 -4.98 11.07
N THR A 37 4.23 -4.11 11.47
CA THR A 37 4.00 -2.66 11.55
C THR A 37 5.08 -1.95 10.76
N ALA A 38 4.69 -1.00 9.92
CA ALA A 38 5.60 -0.19 9.14
C ALA A 38 5.26 1.29 9.24
N LYS A 39 6.28 2.13 9.20
CA LYS A 39 6.13 3.56 8.95
C LYS A 39 6.42 3.80 7.48
N VAL A 40 5.47 4.40 6.79
CA VAL A 40 5.52 4.58 5.34
C VAL A 40 5.20 6.02 4.97
N ARG A 41 5.75 6.47 3.85
CA ARG A 41 5.48 7.76 3.25
C ARG A 41 5.20 7.55 1.77
N PHE A 42 4.08 8.08 1.29
CA PHE A 42 3.71 8.06 -0.11
C PHE A 42 3.92 9.44 -0.73
N VAL A 43 4.62 9.47 -1.84
CA VAL A 43 4.89 10.67 -2.63
C VAL A 43 4.44 10.39 -4.06
N PRO A 44 3.16 10.68 -4.40
CA PRO A 44 2.67 10.51 -5.76
C PRO A 44 3.33 11.50 -6.71
N ASN A 45 3.37 11.18 -7.99
CA ASN A 45 3.91 12.07 -9.01
C ASN A 45 2.92 13.21 -9.29
N PRO A 46 3.25 14.47 -8.99
CA PRO A 46 2.37 15.61 -9.19
C PRO A 46 2.11 15.94 -10.66
N GLN A 47 2.94 15.43 -11.56
CA GLN A 47 2.83 15.70 -13.02
C GLN A 47 1.86 14.74 -13.71
N LEU A 48 1.45 13.66 -13.05
CA LEU A 48 0.44 12.76 -13.61
C LEU A 48 -0.92 13.45 -13.61
N LYS A 49 -1.47 13.64 -14.82
CA LYS A 49 -2.83 14.16 -15.00
C LYS A 49 -3.89 13.16 -14.55
N GLU A 50 -3.62 11.89 -14.78
CA GLU A 50 -4.47 10.79 -14.37
C GLU A 50 -4.06 10.35 -12.96
N LYS A 51 -4.94 10.56 -12.01
CA LYS A 51 -4.78 10.09 -10.65
C LYS A 51 -4.90 8.57 -10.58
N GLY A 52 -4.54 7.96 -9.46
CA GLY A 52 -4.64 6.52 -9.23
C GLY A 52 -3.30 5.85 -8.93
N GLU A 53 -2.22 6.62 -8.82
CA GLU A 53 -0.98 6.12 -8.23
C GLU A 53 -1.27 5.63 -6.82
N SER A 54 -0.76 4.46 -6.47
CA SER A 54 -1.07 3.85 -5.16
C SER A 54 0.06 3.00 -4.62
N CYS A 55 0.11 2.91 -3.30
CA CYS A 55 1.06 2.07 -2.60
C CYS A 55 0.46 1.56 -1.28
N GLY A 56 1.09 0.58 -0.66
CA GLY A 56 0.59 0.13 0.63
C GLY A 56 1.12 -1.20 1.14
N LEU A 57 0.42 -1.70 2.17
CA LEU A 57 0.70 -2.96 2.86
C LEU A 57 -0.36 -3.98 2.49
N VAL A 58 0.05 -5.17 2.04
CA VAL A 58 -0.84 -6.22 1.53
C VAL A 58 -0.59 -7.56 2.22
N LEU A 59 -1.64 -8.33 2.43
CA LEU A 59 -1.60 -9.78 2.66
C LEU A 59 -2.21 -10.48 1.45
N MET A 60 -1.43 -11.31 0.76
CA MET A 60 -1.78 -11.89 -0.53
C MET A 60 -1.64 -13.42 -0.53
N GLY A 61 -2.68 -14.08 -1.00
CA GLY A 61 -2.74 -15.49 -1.35
C GLY A 61 -3.39 -15.64 -2.72
N GLN A 62 -4.45 -16.47 -2.83
CA GLN A 62 -5.34 -16.48 -4.01
C GLN A 62 -6.24 -15.24 -4.05
N ASP A 63 -6.57 -14.76 -2.87
CA ASP A 63 -7.24 -13.50 -2.59
C ASP A 63 -6.25 -12.58 -1.89
N TYR A 64 -6.56 -11.29 -1.82
CA TYR A 64 -5.79 -10.38 -0.97
C TYR A 64 -6.67 -9.35 -0.27
N ALA A 65 -6.13 -8.80 0.80
CA ALA A 65 -6.57 -7.55 1.37
C ALA A 65 -5.38 -6.62 1.59
N ALA A 66 -5.62 -5.32 1.51
CA ALA A 66 -4.57 -4.33 1.66
C ALA A 66 -5.04 -3.03 2.33
N LEU A 67 -4.11 -2.34 2.97
CA LEU A 67 -4.17 -0.90 3.20
C LEU A 67 -3.48 -0.20 2.04
N LYS A 68 -4.23 0.58 1.29
CA LYS A 68 -3.79 1.22 0.05
C LYS A 68 -3.90 2.74 0.17
N MET A 69 -2.77 3.43 0.10
CA MET A 69 -2.72 4.88 -0.06
C MET A 69 -2.83 5.19 -1.54
N THR A 70 -3.84 5.95 -1.93
CA THR A 70 -4.14 6.25 -3.35
C THR A 70 -4.19 7.75 -3.57
N ASP A 71 -3.50 8.22 -4.59
CA ASP A 71 -3.60 9.60 -5.08
C ASP A 71 -4.90 9.76 -5.86
N THR A 72 -5.80 10.58 -5.35
CA THR A 72 -7.11 10.86 -5.94
C THR A 72 -7.25 12.35 -6.27
N LYS A 73 -8.31 12.71 -6.96
CA LYS A 73 -8.64 14.13 -7.22
C LYS A 73 -8.91 14.93 -5.93
N ASP A 74 -9.27 14.26 -4.85
CA ASP A 74 -9.61 14.85 -3.56
C ASP A 74 -8.44 14.76 -2.55
N GLY A 75 -7.23 14.39 -3.02
CA GLY A 75 -6.03 14.21 -2.23
C GLY A 75 -5.66 12.74 -2.03
N ILE A 76 -4.75 12.49 -1.10
CA ILE A 76 -4.31 11.11 -0.80
C ILE A 76 -5.30 10.46 0.17
N MET A 77 -5.91 9.36 -0.27
CA MET A 77 -6.84 8.56 0.52
C MET A 77 -6.17 7.29 1.02
N LEU A 78 -6.46 6.88 2.24
CA LEU A 78 -6.15 5.55 2.75
C LEU A 78 -7.38 4.67 2.62
N GLN A 79 -7.25 3.59 1.88
CA GLN A 79 -8.32 2.65 1.54
C GLN A 79 -8.04 1.29 2.15
N TYR A 80 -9.07 0.65 2.69
CA TYR A 80 -9.07 -0.78 2.95
C TYR A 80 -9.74 -1.49 1.79
N VAL A 81 -9.01 -2.38 1.14
CA VAL A 81 -9.45 -3.07 -0.07
C VAL A 81 -9.38 -4.58 0.09
N GLU A 82 -10.29 -5.28 -0.58
CA GLU A 82 -10.25 -6.74 -0.72
C GLU A 82 -10.43 -7.13 -2.19
N CYS A 83 -9.78 -8.22 -2.59
CA CYS A 83 -9.95 -8.82 -3.90
C CYS A 83 -10.05 -10.33 -3.79
N GLY A 84 -11.23 -10.88 -4.02
CA GLY A 84 -11.44 -12.33 -4.12
C GLY A 84 -11.04 -12.82 -5.51
N ASN A 85 -10.41 -14.01 -5.59
CA ASN A 85 -9.94 -14.60 -6.85
C ASN A 85 -9.01 -13.67 -7.66
N ALA A 86 -8.12 -12.96 -7.00
CA ALA A 86 -7.20 -12.01 -7.61
C ALA A 86 -6.42 -12.63 -8.79
N LEU A 87 -5.94 -13.87 -8.65
CA LEU A 87 -5.22 -14.60 -9.69
C LEU A 87 -6.08 -14.94 -10.92
N LYS A 88 -7.39 -14.72 -10.88
CA LYS A 88 -8.30 -14.87 -12.01
C LYS A 88 -8.72 -13.53 -12.63
N GLY A 89 -8.09 -12.43 -12.22
CA GLY A 89 -8.35 -11.10 -12.74
C GLY A 89 -9.63 -10.44 -12.21
N SER A 90 -10.16 -10.87 -11.05
CA SER A 90 -11.30 -10.20 -10.40
C SER A 90 -10.95 -8.77 -10.03
N GLU A 91 -11.95 -7.90 -10.03
CA GLU A 91 -11.78 -6.51 -9.60
C GLU A 91 -11.56 -6.39 -8.09
N GLU A 92 -10.76 -5.41 -7.70
CA GLU A 92 -10.57 -4.99 -6.31
C GLU A 92 -11.79 -4.19 -5.84
N SER A 93 -12.20 -4.42 -4.61
CA SER A 93 -13.29 -3.68 -3.95
C SER A 93 -12.74 -2.78 -2.86
N VAL A 94 -13.03 -1.48 -2.92
CA VAL A 94 -12.77 -0.54 -1.83
C VAL A 94 -13.91 -0.66 -0.82
N LEU A 95 -13.61 -1.09 0.39
CA LEU A 95 -14.60 -1.37 1.43
C LEU A 95 -14.67 -0.29 2.52
N CYS A 96 -13.62 0.50 2.64
CA CYS A 96 -13.54 1.67 3.53
C CYS A 96 -12.48 2.61 3.01
N GLU A 97 -12.70 3.92 3.13
CA GLU A 97 -11.67 4.91 2.84
C GLU A 97 -11.74 6.10 3.79
N ILE A 98 -10.59 6.70 4.04
CA ILE A 98 -10.42 7.90 4.87
C ILE A 98 -9.39 8.82 4.22
N PRO A 99 -9.55 10.15 4.32
CA PRO A 99 -8.54 11.08 3.85
C PRO A 99 -7.29 11.02 4.73
N LEU A 100 -6.12 11.05 4.11
CA LEU A 100 -4.86 11.29 4.79
C LEU A 100 -4.50 12.77 4.67
N THR A 101 -4.02 13.36 5.75
CA THR A 101 -3.49 14.73 5.71
C THR A 101 -2.21 14.72 4.87
N SER A 102 -2.21 15.49 3.78
CA SER A 102 -1.01 15.71 2.98
C SER A 102 -0.19 16.84 3.58
N GLU A 103 1.11 16.63 3.73
CA GLU A 103 2.05 17.70 4.06
C GLU A 103 2.83 18.11 2.79
N PRO A 104 2.95 19.41 2.50
CA PRO A 104 3.79 19.84 1.40
C PRO A 104 5.25 19.48 1.71
N LEU A 105 5.88 18.74 0.82
CA LEU A 105 7.31 18.45 0.93
C LEU A 105 8.12 19.73 0.66
N PRO A 106 9.09 20.06 1.50
CA PRO A 106 10.11 21.02 1.12
C PRO A 106 10.81 20.48 -0.14
N THR A 107 10.84 21.28 -1.19
CA THR A 107 11.49 20.95 -2.47
C THR A 107 12.94 20.48 -2.23
N PRO A 108 13.28 19.21 -2.51
CA PRO A 108 14.60 18.68 -2.15
C PRO A 108 15.71 19.08 -3.14
N TYR A 109 15.39 19.83 -4.19
CA TYR A 109 16.38 20.19 -5.22
C TYR A 109 16.31 21.67 -5.59
N SER A 110 16.98 22.49 -4.81
CA SER A 110 17.65 23.65 -5.40
C SER A 110 18.88 23.10 -6.13
N ASN A 111 18.74 22.85 -7.43
CA ASN A 111 19.86 22.40 -8.25
C ASN A 111 20.90 23.51 -8.32
N LYS A 112 21.88 23.49 -7.45
CA LYS A 112 23.02 24.41 -7.39
C LYS A 112 23.91 24.36 -8.66
N TYR A 113 23.54 23.52 -9.63
CA TYR A 113 24.29 23.26 -10.86
C TYR A 113 23.53 23.54 -12.16
N MET A 114 22.32 24.12 -12.11
CA MET A 114 21.67 24.57 -13.34
C MET A 114 22.19 25.96 -13.74
N SER A 115 22.77 25.99 -14.94
CA SER A 115 23.17 27.20 -15.68
C SER A 115 22.05 28.25 -15.67
N THR A 116 22.41 29.48 -15.48
CA THR A 116 21.57 30.68 -15.31
C THR A 116 20.70 31.08 -16.51
N SER A 117 20.47 30.25 -17.48
CA SER A 117 19.72 30.54 -18.71
C SER A 117 18.34 29.90 -18.81
N VAL A 118 17.90 29.12 -17.81
CA VAL A 118 16.55 28.56 -17.78
C VAL A 118 15.69 29.37 -16.82
N PRO A 119 14.50 29.87 -17.25
CA PRO A 119 13.61 30.58 -16.33
C PRO A 119 13.28 29.66 -15.14
N PRO A 120 13.17 30.22 -13.93
CA PRO A 120 12.84 29.43 -12.75
C PRO A 120 11.51 28.74 -12.96
N VAL A 121 11.56 27.42 -13.10
CA VAL A 121 10.35 26.59 -13.05
C VAL A 121 9.78 26.77 -11.65
N ALA A 122 8.52 27.16 -11.56
CA ALA A 122 7.83 27.28 -10.28
C ALA A 122 8.06 26.02 -9.46
N PRO A 123 8.38 26.13 -8.17
CA PRO A 123 8.61 24.96 -7.34
C PRO A 123 7.36 24.07 -7.37
N VAL A 124 7.50 22.86 -7.88
CA VAL A 124 6.43 21.87 -7.85
C VAL A 124 6.29 21.43 -6.39
N SER A 125 5.19 21.80 -5.75
CA SER A 125 4.86 21.27 -4.42
C SER A 125 4.43 19.80 -4.56
N TYR A 126 5.21 18.92 -3.98
CA TYR A 126 4.82 17.51 -3.87
C TYR A 126 3.88 17.36 -2.66
N GLU A 127 2.69 16.86 -2.90
CA GLU A 127 1.87 16.36 -1.81
C GLU A 127 2.42 15.00 -1.39
N ALA A 128 2.57 14.81 -0.09
CA ALA A 128 2.99 13.53 0.46
C ALA A 128 2.15 13.21 1.69
N ALA A 129 1.90 11.95 1.91
CA ALA A 129 1.24 11.50 3.13
C ALA A 129 2.10 10.48 3.86
N GLU A 130 2.20 10.61 5.16
CA GLU A 130 2.86 9.66 6.06
C GLU A 130 1.81 8.92 6.88
N ALA A 131 2.01 7.63 7.07
CA ALA A 131 1.14 6.81 7.89
C ALA A 131 1.91 5.65 8.52
N TYR A 132 1.41 5.17 9.65
CA TYR A 132 1.81 3.89 10.22
C TYR A 132 0.76 2.86 9.84
N LEU A 133 1.19 1.83 9.11
CA LEU A 133 0.34 0.72 8.67
C LEU A 133 0.65 -0.53 9.48
N ARG A 134 -0.38 -1.26 9.86
CA ARG A 134 -0.24 -2.48 10.63
C ARG A 134 -1.15 -3.58 10.10
N LEU A 135 -0.55 -4.75 9.95
CA LEU A 135 -1.20 -6.02 9.67
C LEU A 135 -1.06 -6.91 10.90
N ARG A 136 -2.16 -7.41 11.44
CA ARG A 136 -2.16 -8.42 12.48
C ARG A 136 -2.76 -9.71 11.92
N VAL A 137 -1.94 -10.76 11.88
CA VAL A 137 -2.34 -12.08 11.41
C VAL A 137 -2.53 -13.00 12.61
N MET A 138 -3.57 -13.83 12.54
CA MET A 138 -3.89 -14.83 13.55
C MET A 138 -4.37 -16.10 12.86
N PRO A 139 -4.08 -17.28 13.41
CA PRO A 139 -4.64 -18.53 12.90
C PRO A 139 -6.17 -18.54 13.12
N ARG A 140 -6.88 -19.10 12.17
CA ARG A 140 -8.29 -19.41 12.32
C ARG A 140 -8.42 -20.88 12.65
N GLU A 141 -9.08 -21.18 13.75
CA GLU A 141 -9.44 -22.57 14.05
C GLU A 141 -10.34 -23.13 12.93
N ARG A 142 -9.89 -24.18 12.29
CA ARG A 142 -10.65 -24.91 11.27
C ARG A 142 -10.78 -26.36 11.66
N LYS A 143 -11.96 -26.95 11.34
CA LYS A 143 -12.09 -28.39 11.28
C LYS A 143 -11.47 -28.89 9.97
N GLY A 144 -10.17 -29.25 9.98
CA GLY A 144 -9.44 -29.77 8.81
C GLY A 144 -7.94 -29.39 8.81
N ASP A 145 -7.16 -30.08 7.97
CA ASP A 145 -5.70 -30.14 8.05
C ASP A 145 -4.90 -28.90 7.62
N VAL A 146 -5.55 -27.85 7.13
CA VAL A 146 -4.85 -26.63 6.69
C VAL A 146 -5.38 -25.43 7.46
N PRO A 147 -4.56 -24.81 8.32
CA PRO A 147 -4.95 -23.59 9.02
C PRO A 147 -5.18 -22.46 8.02
N GLU A 148 -6.32 -21.78 8.14
CA GLU A 148 -6.54 -20.50 7.46
C GLU A 148 -5.98 -19.40 8.34
N LEU A 149 -5.36 -18.40 7.70
CA LEU A 149 -4.92 -17.18 8.37
C LEU A 149 -6.01 -16.13 8.25
N THR A 150 -6.32 -15.48 9.36
CA THR A 150 -7.15 -14.28 9.36
C THR A 150 -6.29 -13.06 9.62
N ALA A 151 -6.66 -11.93 9.02
CA ALA A 151 -5.91 -10.71 9.12
C ALA A 151 -6.81 -9.53 9.43
N THR A 152 -6.35 -8.67 10.31
CA THR A 152 -6.93 -7.35 10.57
C THR A 152 -5.95 -6.26 10.19
N PHE A 153 -6.46 -5.15 9.68
CA PHE A 153 -5.67 -4.05 9.16
C PHE A 153 -5.92 -2.79 9.98
N TRP A 154 -4.83 -2.13 10.35
CA TRP A 154 -4.87 -0.99 11.25
C TRP A 154 -3.99 0.13 10.72
N TYR A 155 -4.39 1.36 10.96
CA TYR A 155 -3.56 2.52 10.68
C TYR A 155 -3.43 3.42 11.89
N SER A 156 -2.40 4.25 11.88
CA SER A 156 -2.20 5.31 12.86
C SER A 156 -1.51 6.50 12.19
N PRO A 157 -1.94 7.74 12.46
CA PRO A 157 -1.22 8.92 11.99
C PRO A 157 0.03 9.23 12.81
N ASP A 158 0.10 8.77 14.06
CA ASP A 158 1.15 9.13 15.03
C ASP A 158 1.93 7.92 15.59
N GLY A 159 1.59 6.70 15.15
CA GLY A 159 2.16 5.45 15.64
C GLY A 159 1.73 5.06 17.06
N LYS A 160 0.86 5.81 17.70
CA LYS A 160 0.41 5.61 19.10
C LYS A 160 -1.04 5.17 19.16
N LYS A 161 -1.94 5.91 18.52
CA LYS A 161 -3.38 5.59 18.46
C LYS A 161 -3.68 4.81 17.19
N TRP A 162 -4.24 3.62 17.33
CA TRP A 162 -4.50 2.71 16.22
C TRP A 162 -6.01 2.60 15.95
N THR A 163 -6.38 2.71 14.70
CA THR A 163 -7.74 2.53 14.20
C THR A 163 -7.76 1.35 13.25
N GLN A 164 -8.65 0.40 13.49
CA GLN A 164 -8.89 -0.67 12.53
C GLN A 164 -9.65 -0.12 11.33
N LEU A 165 -9.16 -0.39 10.12
CA LEU A 165 -9.92 -0.19 8.91
C LEU A 165 -10.64 -1.50 8.53
N ALA A 166 -11.93 -1.39 8.37
CA ALA A 166 -12.84 -2.50 8.12
C ALA A 166 -14.02 -2.00 7.28
N PRO A 167 -14.77 -2.89 6.60
CA PRO A 167 -15.99 -2.51 5.90
C PRO A 167 -16.95 -1.76 6.83
N SER A 168 -17.64 -0.76 6.29
CA SER A 168 -18.63 0.02 7.04
C SER A 168 -19.63 -0.87 7.77
N GLY A 169 -19.84 -0.62 9.08
CA GLY A 169 -20.75 -1.40 9.91
C GLY A 169 -20.24 -2.77 10.34
N ARG A 170 -18.99 -3.15 10.01
CA ARG A 170 -18.39 -4.44 10.38
C ARG A 170 -17.17 -4.26 11.28
N SER A 171 -17.37 -3.66 12.44
CA SER A 171 -16.34 -3.60 13.48
C SER A 171 -15.80 -5.01 13.78
N GLY A 172 -14.48 -5.14 13.88
CA GLY A 172 -13.83 -6.44 14.13
C GLY A 172 -13.73 -7.37 12.89
N HIS A 173 -14.07 -6.87 11.70
CA HIS A 173 -13.89 -7.64 10.46
C HIS A 173 -12.44 -8.12 10.31
N ALA A 174 -12.27 -9.39 9.99
CA ALA A 174 -11.00 -9.99 9.66
C ALA A 174 -11.07 -10.65 8.28
N PHE A 175 -10.13 -10.29 7.43
CA PHE A 175 -9.96 -10.93 6.12
C PHE A 175 -9.45 -12.35 6.31
N THR A 176 -9.99 -13.31 5.56
CA THR A 176 -9.47 -14.70 5.54
C THR A 176 -8.62 -14.88 4.29
N ALA A 177 -7.32 -15.06 4.48
CA ALA A 177 -6.39 -15.34 3.40
C ALA A 177 -6.50 -16.80 2.96
N ARG A 178 -6.92 -17.05 1.71
CA ARG A 178 -6.80 -18.37 1.10
C ARG A 178 -5.39 -18.57 0.58
N PRO A 179 -4.65 -19.60 1.04
CA PRO A 179 -3.28 -19.83 0.59
C PRO A 179 -3.24 -20.10 -0.91
N GLY A 180 -2.19 -19.62 -1.58
CA GLY A 180 -1.88 -20.04 -2.94
C GLY A 180 -1.52 -21.54 -2.96
N LYS A 181 -1.80 -22.26 -4.05
CA LYS A 181 -1.68 -23.73 -4.14
C LYS A 181 -0.32 -24.28 -3.70
N TRP A 182 0.77 -23.52 -3.88
CA TRP A 182 2.14 -24.01 -3.65
C TRP A 182 2.96 -23.14 -2.68
N ILE A 183 2.54 -21.95 -2.40
CA ILE A 183 3.42 -20.94 -1.74
C ILE A 183 2.81 -20.29 -0.50
N GLY A 184 1.59 -20.68 -0.11
CA GLY A 184 0.92 -20.06 1.04
C GLY A 184 0.56 -18.59 0.84
N ALA A 185 0.22 -17.92 1.94
CA ALA A 185 0.04 -16.47 1.94
C ALA A 185 1.38 -15.76 2.16
N LYS A 186 1.47 -14.54 1.63
CA LYS A 186 2.62 -13.65 1.76
C LYS A 186 2.14 -12.26 2.18
N PHE A 187 2.98 -11.51 2.85
CA PHE A 187 2.70 -10.11 3.15
C PHE A 187 3.84 -9.22 2.68
N GLY A 188 3.54 -7.95 2.50
CA GLY A 188 4.57 -7.00 2.07
C GLY A 188 3.98 -5.73 1.49
N PHE A 189 4.72 -5.12 0.58
CA PHE A 189 4.44 -3.80 0.05
C PHE A 189 4.30 -3.80 -1.46
N PHE A 190 3.60 -2.80 -1.97
CA PHE A 190 3.46 -2.54 -3.40
C PHE A 190 3.49 -1.03 -3.67
N CYS A 191 3.82 -0.66 -4.90
CA CYS A 191 3.72 0.71 -5.38
C CYS A 191 3.47 0.70 -6.88
N ASN A 192 2.28 1.14 -7.30
CA ASN A 192 1.77 0.99 -8.66
C ASN A 192 1.17 2.28 -9.20
N ARG A 193 1.05 2.36 -10.51
CA ARG A 193 0.31 3.39 -11.22
C ARG A 193 -0.51 2.77 -12.35
N LEU A 194 -1.57 3.47 -12.76
CA LEU A 194 -2.44 3.03 -13.85
C LEU A 194 -2.03 3.59 -15.22
N ALA A 195 -1.18 4.61 -15.24
CA ALA A 195 -0.77 5.30 -16.46
C ALA A 195 0.70 4.99 -16.83
N SER A 196 0.94 4.68 -18.10
CA SER A 196 2.29 4.48 -18.64
C SER A 196 2.96 5.82 -18.89
N LYS A 197 3.83 6.25 -17.98
CA LYS A 197 4.64 7.47 -18.06
C LYS A 197 6.03 7.19 -17.51
N ASN A 198 7.04 7.93 -17.98
CA ASN A 198 8.42 7.77 -17.53
C ASN A 198 8.64 8.23 -16.08
N ASP A 199 7.84 9.21 -15.63
CA ASP A 199 7.94 9.72 -14.26
C ASP A 199 7.03 8.94 -13.34
N SER A 200 7.55 8.61 -12.17
CA SER A 200 6.83 7.84 -11.15
C SER A 200 6.94 8.50 -9.79
N GLY A 201 5.87 8.43 -9.01
CA GLY A 201 5.91 8.60 -7.59
C GLY A 201 6.59 7.43 -6.89
N TRP A 202 6.62 7.46 -5.59
CA TRP A 202 7.25 6.40 -4.80
C TRP A 202 6.64 6.27 -3.42
N MET A 203 6.88 5.12 -2.84
CA MET A 203 6.67 4.83 -1.43
C MET A 203 8.01 4.73 -0.72
N GLU A 204 8.18 5.43 0.38
CA GLU A 204 9.30 5.24 1.31
C GLU A 204 8.85 4.39 2.49
N ILE A 205 9.60 3.34 2.80
CA ILE A 205 9.43 2.52 4.00
C ILE A 205 10.58 2.89 4.91
N ASP A 206 10.28 3.66 5.96
CA ASP A 206 11.27 4.12 6.94
C ASP A 206 11.76 2.93 7.77
N TRP A 207 10.83 2.13 8.23
CA TRP A 207 11.11 0.86 8.92
C TRP A 207 9.91 -0.09 8.85
N ILE A 208 10.20 -1.37 9.02
CA ILE A 208 9.23 -2.42 9.28
C ILE A 208 9.64 -3.17 10.53
N LYS A 209 8.70 -3.47 11.39
CA LYS A 209 8.86 -4.29 12.58
C LYS A 209 7.85 -5.42 12.54
N VAL A 210 8.36 -6.65 12.68
CA VAL A 210 7.55 -7.87 12.81
C VAL A 210 7.72 -8.39 14.23
N THR A 211 6.62 -8.69 14.90
CA THR A 211 6.56 -9.24 16.26
C THR A 211 5.55 -10.38 16.32
N ASP A 212 5.77 -11.30 17.22
CA ASP A 212 4.86 -12.39 17.56
C ASP A 212 3.64 -11.89 18.35
#